data_9c0452a91f88662ae1a49dcccdd1e933
#
_entry.id   9c0452a91f88662ae1a49dcccdd1e933
#
_cell.length_a   1.000
_cell.length_b   1.000
_cell.length_c   1.000
_cell.angle_alpha   90.00
_cell.angle_beta   90.00
_cell.angle_gamma   90.00
#
_symmetry.space_group_name_H-M   'P 1'
#
loop_
_entity.id
_entity.type
_entity.pdbx_description
1 polymer ?
#
loop_
_entity_poly.entity_id
_entity_poly.type
_entity_poly.pdbx_seq_one_letter_code
_entity_poly.pdbx_strand_id
1 'polypeptide(L)'
;MSDWWKTFFDDDYLRIWGQIFSEEHSAKQAAELWSMLDLSPGCRILDAPCGWGRLSRPLALLGASVLGVDYSETLLALAARNREGLPQERLRYLRHDLRAPLPETGFDVACNIFTSFGYGTEEEDVAIFRTLRGALRPGGRAVVETNHRDLKCAFVAQGATASKRLADGTLFLDESPFDAISGVVHLNWYWSGPGGSGEKHAEWRCYTPTQIVDLLPRAGLRFTGAYKGLSKTPYRAEGPEAGGRLAVIAVRED
;
A
#
# COMPACT_ATOMS: atom_id res chain seq x y z
N MET A 1 3.70 17.26 9.10
CA MET A 1 4.28 15.90 9.11
C MET A 1 5.71 16.00 8.55
N SER A 2 6.64 15.25 9.12
CA SER A 2 8.02 15.21 8.63
C SER A 2 8.14 14.25 7.42
N ASP A 3 9.22 14.36 6.64
CA ASP A 3 9.51 13.44 5.52
C ASP A 3 10.06 12.07 6.02
N TRP A 4 9.54 11.56 7.14
CA TRP A 4 9.99 10.33 7.81
C TRP A 4 10.03 9.11 6.87
N TRP A 5 9.11 9.02 5.93
CA TRP A 5 8.99 7.93 4.96
C TRP A 5 10.20 7.80 4.03
N LYS A 6 11.02 8.85 3.89
CA LYS A 6 12.25 8.81 3.07
C LYS A 6 13.33 7.90 3.64
N THR A 7 13.32 7.69 4.97
CA THR A 7 14.35 6.91 5.69
C THR A 7 13.78 5.73 6.47
N PHE A 8 12.49 5.65 6.64
CA PHE A 8 11.83 4.61 7.43
C PHE A 8 11.95 3.22 6.82
N PHE A 9 11.85 3.14 5.48
CA PHE A 9 11.80 1.89 4.71
C PHE A 9 13.23 1.43 4.34
N ASP A 10 13.98 0.97 5.33
CA ASP A 10 15.38 0.52 5.27
C ASP A 10 15.54 -0.98 5.59
N ASP A 11 16.77 -1.42 5.88
CA ASP A 11 17.08 -2.81 6.18
C ASP A 11 16.42 -3.31 7.48
N ASP A 12 16.28 -2.47 8.52
CA ASP A 12 15.56 -2.83 9.74
C ASP A 12 14.07 -3.03 9.48
N TYR A 13 13.46 -2.16 8.66
CA TYR A 13 12.09 -2.37 8.19
C TYR A 13 11.95 -3.71 7.49
N LEU A 14 12.83 -4.03 6.55
CA LEU A 14 12.82 -5.31 5.82
C LEU A 14 12.99 -6.51 6.75
N ARG A 15 13.91 -6.42 7.73
CA ARG A 15 14.16 -7.49 8.69
C ARG A 15 12.92 -7.82 9.53
N ILE A 16 12.12 -6.81 9.90
CA ILE A 16 10.90 -6.99 10.68
C ILE A 16 9.74 -7.46 9.80
N TRP A 17 9.44 -6.71 8.75
CA TRP A 17 8.25 -6.97 7.92
C TRP A 17 8.44 -8.12 6.93
N GLY A 18 9.66 -8.39 6.49
CA GLY A 18 9.97 -9.55 5.66
C GLY A 18 9.64 -10.89 6.33
N GLN A 19 9.65 -10.94 7.66
CA GLN A 19 9.24 -12.13 8.42
C GLN A 19 7.71 -12.25 8.59
N ILE A 20 6.95 -11.18 8.32
CA ILE A 20 5.49 -11.13 8.51
C ILE A 20 4.75 -11.54 7.24
N PHE A 21 5.31 -11.21 6.06
CA PHE A 21 4.69 -11.49 4.77
C PHE A 21 5.37 -12.64 4.05
N SER A 22 4.73 -13.80 4.04
CA SER A 22 5.19 -14.95 3.24
C SER A 22 4.94 -14.71 1.73
N GLU A 23 5.69 -15.44 0.89
CA GLU A 23 5.46 -15.45 -0.56
C GLU A 23 4.06 -15.97 -0.90
N GLU A 24 3.60 -17.00 -0.19
CA GLU A 24 2.25 -17.55 -0.36
C GLU A 24 1.16 -16.50 -0.09
N HIS A 25 1.30 -15.74 1.02
CA HIS A 25 0.38 -14.64 1.32
C HIS A 25 0.37 -13.57 0.23
N SER A 26 1.53 -13.23 -0.30
CA SER A 26 1.69 -12.24 -1.36
C SER A 26 1.08 -12.73 -2.68
N ALA A 27 1.30 -13.98 -3.04
CA ALA A 27 0.69 -14.61 -4.21
C ALA A 27 -0.84 -14.68 -4.11
N LYS A 28 -1.37 -15.00 -2.91
CA LYS A 28 -2.81 -15.00 -2.64
C LYS A 28 -3.41 -13.60 -2.83
N GLN A 29 -2.79 -12.56 -2.26
CA GLN A 29 -3.28 -11.18 -2.42
C GLN A 29 -3.23 -10.71 -3.87
N ALA A 30 -2.21 -11.08 -4.63
CA ALA A 30 -2.14 -10.76 -6.06
C ALA A 30 -3.26 -11.46 -6.85
N ALA A 31 -3.56 -12.72 -6.55
CA ALA A 31 -4.66 -13.46 -7.16
C ALA A 31 -6.05 -12.88 -6.78
N GLU A 32 -6.21 -12.42 -5.54
CA GLU A 32 -7.41 -11.71 -5.08
C GLU A 32 -7.60 -10.41 -5.84
N LEU A 33 -6.57 -9.56 -5.97
CA LEU A 33 -6.60 -8.33 -6.76
C LEU A 33 -6.91 -8.62 -8.23
N TRP A 34 -6.27 -9.65 -8.79
CA TRP A 34 -6.49 -10.09 -10.16
C TRP A 34 -7.96 -10.46 -10.41
N SER A 35 -8.52 -11.28 -9.53
CA SER A 35 -9.95 -11.68 -9.59
C SER A 35 -10.88 -10.50 -9.33
N MET A 36 -10.58 -9.63 -8.36
CA MET A 36 -11.40 -8.48 -7.98
C MET A 36 -11.59 -7.52 -9.16
N LEU A 37 -10.55 -7.38 -9.98
CA LEU A 37 -10.55 -6.48 -11.13
C LEU A 37 -10.84 -7.17 -12.47
N ASP A 38 -11.15 -8.48 -12.48
CA ASP A 38 -11.36 -9.27 -13.71
C ASP A 38 -10.23 -9.04 -14.73
N LEU A 39 -8.97 -9.15 -14.26
CA LEU A 39 -7.81 -8.91 -15.11
C LEU A 39 -7.54 -10.07 -16.07
N SER A 40 -6.88 -9.77 -17.16
CA SER A 40 -6.44 -10.76 -18.16
C SER A 40 -4.94 -10.64 -18.45
N PRO A 41 -4.28 -11.73 -18.86
CA PRO A 41 -2.88 -11.66 -19.28
C PRO A 41 -2.65 -10.58 -20.34
N GLY A 42 -1.51 -9.89 -20.24
CA GLY A 42 -1.16 -8.75 -21.07
C GLY A 42 -1.60 -7.39 -20.54
N CYS A 43 -2.43 -7.33 -19.48
CA CYS A 43 -2.75 -6.06 -18.86
C CYS A 43 -1.50 -5.36 -18.30
N ARG A 44 -1.52 -4.04 -18.29
CA ARG A 44 -0.44 -3.20 -17.77
C ARG A 44 -0.81 -2.68 -16.38
N ILE A 45 0.02 -2.99 -15.39
CA ILE A 45 -0.22 -2.62 -13.99
C ILE A 45 0.91 -1.71 -13.49
N LEU A 46 0.54 -0.61 -12.88
CA LEU A 46 1.39 0.21 -12.03
C LEU A 46 1.17 -0.20 -10.57
N ASP A 47 2.24 -0.66 -9.89
CA ASP A 47 2.26 -0.95 -8.46
C ASP A 47 3.06 0.15 -7.76
N ALA A 48 2.39 1.06 -7.04
CA ALA A 48 2.99 2.31 -6.57
C ALA A 48 2.40 2.81 -5.22
N PRO A 49 3.16 2.72 -4.12
CA PRO A 49 4.52 2.18 -4.03
C PRO A 49 4.54 0.66 -3.97
N CYS A 50 5.57 0.06 -4.57
CA CYS A 50 5.66 -1.41 -4.70
C CYS A 50 6.44 -2.08 -3.56
N GLY A 51 7.15 -1.31 -2.73
CA GLY A 51 8.06 -1.86 -1.74
C GLY A 51 9.12 -2.77 -2.37
N TRP A 52 9.33 -3.94 -1.76
CA TRP A 52 10.24 -4.97 -2.29
C TRP A 52 9.62 -5.87 -3.38
N GLY A 53 8.58 -5.39 -4.06
CA GLY A 53 7.95 -6.09 -5.18
C GLY A 53 7.01 -7.21 -4.76
N ARG A 54 6.51 -7.18 -3.52
CA ARG A 54 5.67 -8.22 -2.91
C ARG A 54 4.43 -8.58 -3.74
N LEU A 55 3.77 -7.59 -4.33
CA LEU A 55 2.65 -7.79 -5.26
C LEU A 55 3.09 -7.76 -6.73
N SER A 56 4.07 -6.92 -7.06
CA SER A 56 4.55 -6.77 -8.45
C SER A 56 4.95 -8.09 -9.09
N ARG A 57 5.77 -8.91 -8.38
CA ARG A 57 6.24 -10.19 -8.90
C ARG A 57 5.12 -11.19 -9.16
N PRO A 58 4.24 -11.53 -8.19
CA PRO A 58 3.14 -12.45 -8.46
C PRO A 58 2.15 -11.94 -9.50
N LEU A 59 1.88 -10.63 -9.61
CA LEU A 59 1.07 -10.05 -10.70
C LEU A 59 1.72 -10.27 -12.06
N ALA A 60 3.04 -10.13 -12.16
CA ALA A 60 3.78 -10.42 -13.39
C ALA A 60 3.73 -11.92 -13.75
N LEU A 61 3.78 -12.82 -12.75
CA LEU A 61 3.62 -14.26 -12.95
C LEU A 61 2.21 -14.65 -13.42
N LEU A 62 1.17 -13.91 -13.01
CA LEU A 62 -0.20 -14.06 -13.52
C LEU A 62 -0.37 -13.55 -14.95
N GLY A 63 0.64 -12.90 -15.53
CA GLY A 63 0.65 -12.49 -16.92
C GLY A 63 0.56 -10.99 -17.18
N ALA A 64 0.58 -10.15 -16.14
CA ALA A 64 0.64 -8.70 -16.32
C ALA A 64 2.01 -8.22 -16.80
N SER A 65 2.04 -7.03 -17.45
CA SER A 65 3.24 -6.21 -17.57
C SER A 65 3.21 -5.19 -16.42
N VAL A 66 4.17 -5.31 -15.49
CA VAL A 66 4.16 -4.54 -14.23
C VAL A 66 5.31 -3.54 -14.19
N LEU A 67 4.99 -2.28 -13.87
CA LEU A 67 5.94 -1.29 -13.39
C LEU A 67 5.75 -1.15 -11.88
N GLY A 68 6.75 -1.58 -11.09
CA GLY A 68 6.82 -1.28 -9.67
C GLY A 68 7.54 0.06 -9.45
N VAL A 69 6.96 0.92 -8.65
CA VAL A 69 7.54 2.23 -8.33
C VAL A 69 7.65 2.37 -6.83
N ASP A 70 8.80 2.79 -6.34
CA ASP A 70 9.01 3.10 -4.92
C ASP A 70 10.05 4.22 -4.77
N TYR A 71 10.11 4.84 -3.61
CA TYR A 71 11.13 5.84 -3.30
C TYR A 71 12.37 5.20 -2.65
N SER A 72 12.20 4.12 -1.87
CA SER A 72 13.27 3.46 -1.12
C SER A 72 14.19 2.66 -2.05
N GLU A 73 15.46 3.06 -2.11
CA GLU A 73 16.49 2.31 -2.83
C GLU A 73 16.70 0.91 -2.23
N THR A 74 16.63 0.80 -0.91
CA THR A 74 16.77 -0.48 -0.19
C THR A 74 15.69 -1.48 -0.62
N LEU A 75 14.41 -1.03 -0.63
CA LEU A 75 13.31 -1.89 -1.06
C LEU A 75 13.42 -2.27 -2.53
N LEU A 76 13.74 -1.31 -3.39
CA LEU A 76 13.91 -1.55 -4.83
C LEU A 76 15.09 -2.47 -5.15
N ALA A 77 16.18 -2.41 -4.39
CA ALA A 77 17.30 -3.34 -4.54
C ALA A 77 16.88 -4.79 -4.24
N LEU A 78 16.04 -5.00 -3.23
CA LEU A 78 15.47 -6.32 -2.95
C LEU A 78 14.46 -6.73 -4.03
N ALA A 79 13.59 -5.82 -4.46
CA ALA A 79 12.63 -6.06 -5.54
C ALA A 79 13.33 -6.51 -6.84
N ALA A 80 14.44 -5.85 -7.20
CA ALA A 80 15.23 -6.20 -8.38
C ALA A 80 15.84 -7.60 -8.26
N ARG A 81 16.33 -7.99 -7.08
CA ARG A 81 16.81 -9.36 -6.83
C ARG A 81 15.68 -10.38 -6.94
N ASN A 82 14.52 -10.08 -6.35
CA ASN A 82 13.36 -10.97 -6.36
C ASN A 82 12.69 -11.11 -7.74
N ARG A 83 13.10 -10.30 -8.74
CA ARG A 83 12.64 -10.41 -10.14
C ARG A 83 13.18 -11.63 -10.87
N GLU A 84 14.09 -12.37 -10.30
CA GLU A 84 14.76 -13.50 -10.96
C GLU A 84 13.81 -14.39 -11.77
N GLY A 85 14.19 -14.70 -13.02
CA GLY A 85 13.36 -15.49 -13.94
C GLY A 85 12.31 -14.69 -14.74
N LEU A 86 12.14 -13.39 -14.50
CA LEU A 86 11.20 -12.54 -15.24
C LEU A 86 11.94 -11.54 -16.13
N PRO A 87 11.59 -11.43 -17.43
CA PRO A 87 12.19 -10.43 -18.33
C PRO A 87 11.73 -9.01 -17.99
N GLN A 88 12.50 -8.00 -18.42
CA GLN A 88 12.21 -6.59 -18.12
C GLN A 88 10.90 -6.10 -18.73
N GLU A 89 10.47 -6.67 -19.82
CA GLU A 89 9.19 -6.36 -20.46
C GLU A 89 8.00 -6.79 -19.61
N ARG A 90 8.22 -7.78 -18.74
CA ARG A 90 7.20 -8.32 -17.84
C ARG A 90 7.18 -7.64 -16.49
N LEU A 91 8.38 -7.36 -15.93
CA LEU A 91 8.50 -6.73 -14.60
C LEU A 91 9.74 -5.83 -14.57
N ARG A 92 9.54 -4.58 -14.22
CA ARG A 92 10.59 -3.60 -14.00
C ARG A 92 10.27 -2.69 -12.85
N TYR A 93 11.30 -2.04 -12.32
CA TYR A 93 11.21 -1.17 -11.17
C TYR A 93 11.78 0.21 -11.49
N LEU A 94 11.19 1.25 -10.86
CA LEU A 94 11.59 2.64 -11.02
C LEU A 94 11.61 3.32 -9.65
N ARG A 95 12.70 3.99 -9.31
CA ARG A 95 12.74 4.91 -8.18
C ARG A 95 12.05 6.22 -8.54
N HIS A 96 11.01 6.59 -7.81
CA HIS A 96 10.28 7.83 -8.06
C HIS A 96 9.50 8.29 -6.82
N ASP A 97 9.32 9.61 -6.68
CA ASP A 97 8.42 10.20 -5.69
C ASP A 97 7.01 10.31 -6.29
N LEU A 98 6.05 9.60 -5.71
CA LEU A 98 4.67 9.55 -6.21
C LEU A 98 3.92 10.89 -6.14
N ARG A 99 4.48 11.91 -5.47
CA ARG A 99 3.92 13.27 -5.49
C ARG A 99 4.24 14.01 -6.79
N ALA A 100 5.14 13.47 -7.61
CA ALA A 100 5.48 13.99 -8.94
C ALA A 100 4.93 13.09 -10.05
N PRO A 101 4.55 13.64 -11.22
CA PRO A 101 4.04 12.87 -12.34
C PRO A 101 5.03 11.79 -12.81
N LEU A 102 4.52 10.60 -13.11
CA LEU A 102 5.31 9.51 -13.69
C LEU A 102 5.64 9.78 -15.17
N PRO A 103 6.83 9.35 -15.63
CA PRO A 103 7.22 9.50 -17.04
C PRO A 103 6.47 8.56 -17.98
N GLU A 104 5.77 7.57 -17.45
CA GLU A 104 5.09 6.53 -18.22
C GLU A 104 3.60 6.49 -17.92
N THR A 105 2.82 6.25 -18.97
CA THR A 105 1.35 6.25 -18.93
C THR A 105 0.77 5.03 -19.67
N GLY A 106 -0.56 4.94 -19.71
CA GLY A 106 -1.27 3.90 -20.45
C GLY A 106 -1.44 2.60 -19.67
N PHE A 107 -1.45 2.65 -18.34
CA PHE A 107 -1.73 1.50 -17.47
C PHE A 107 -3.24 1.22 -17.42
N ASP A 108 -3.60 -0.05 -17.40
CA ASP A 108 -4.98 -0.51 -17.18
C ASP A 108 -5.38 -0.34 -15.71
N VAL A 109 -4.42 -0.58 -14.81
CA VAL A 109 -4.59 -0.47 -13.36
C VAL A 109 -3.41 0.24 -12.73
N ALA A 110 -3.70 1.12 -11.77
CA ALA A 110 -2.71 1.71 -10.86
C ALA A 110 -3.08 1.37 -9.42
N CYS A 111 -2.19 0.69 -8.72
CA CYS A 111 -2.39 0.23 -7.35
C CYS A 111 -1.60 1.09 -6.36
N ASN A 112 -2.26 1.50 -5.27
CA ASN A 112 -1.62 2.00 -4.06
C ASN A 112 -2.12 1.15 -2.90
N ILE A 113 -1.32 0.15 -2.51
CA ILE A 113 -1.73 -0.92 -1.62
C ILE A 113 -0.95 -0.85 -0.30
N PHE A 114 -1.58 -1.31 0.77
CA PHE A 114 -0.99 -1.44 2.10
C PHE A 114 -0.75 -0.10 2.81
N THR A 115 -1.74 0.82 2.74
CA THR A 115 -1.71 2.11 3.48
C THR A 115 -0.49 2.96 3.09
N SER A 116 -0.32 3.19 1.80
CA SER A 116 0.84 3.90 1.27
C SER A 116 0.52 5.34 0.87
N PHE A 117 -0.38 5.97 1.60
CA PHE A 117 -0.71 7.40 1.55
C PHE A 117 -1.12 7.89 2.95
N GLY A 118 -1.31 9.20 3.13
CA GLY A 118 -1.53 9.80 4.44
C GLY A 118 -0.21 10.15 5.16
N TYR A 119 0.93 10.04 4.48
CA TYR A 119 2.26 10.29 5.09
C TYR A 119 2.61 11.78 5.17
N GLY A 120 1.86 12.61 4.48
CA GLY A 120 2.06 14.05 4.41
C GLY A 120 0.78 14.84 4.62
N THR A 121 0.67 15.95 3.90
CA THR A 121 -0.54 16.77 3.86
C THR A 121 -1.60 16.12 2.96
N GLU A 122 -2.85 16.56 3.08
CA GLU A 122 -3.93 16.13 2.20
C GLU A 122 -3.66 16.50 0.73
N GLU A 123 -3.03 17.65 0.49
CA GLU A 123 -2.62 18.08 -0.86
C GLU A 123 -1.58 17.12 -1.46
N GLU A 124 -0.66 16.60 -0.65
CA GLU A 124 0.32 15.59 -1.09
C GLU A 124 -0.37 14.26 -1.42
N ASP A 125 -1.38 13.85 -0.65
CA ASP A 125 -2.18 12.67 -0.95
C ASP A 125 -2.97 12.84 -2.26
N VAL A 126 -3.56 14.02 -2.49
CA VAL A 126 -4.19 14.36 -3.78
C VAL A 126 -3.17 14.36 -4.92
N ALA A 127 -1.92 14.80 -4.68
CA ALA A 127 -0.86 14.73 -5.69
C ALA A 127 -0.51 13.27 -6.04
N ILE A 128 -0.44 12.36 -5.06
CA ILE A 128 -0.28 10.93 -5.29
C ILE A 128 -1.42 10.40 -6.17
N PHE A 129 -2.68 10.71 -5.83
CA PHE A 129 -3.83 10.26 -6.64
C PHE A 129 -3.84 10.85 -8.04
N ARG A 130 -3.39 12.10 -8.24
CA ARG A 130 -3.18 12.69 -9.57
C ARG A 130 -2.12 11.94 -10.37
N THR A 131 -1.06 11.50 -9.71
CA THR A 131 0.00 10.70 -10.34
C THR A 131 -0.53 9.34 -10.79
N LEU A 132 -1.32 8.64 -9.94
CA LEU A 132 -1.98 7.40 -10.33
C LEU A 132 -2.94 7.63 -11.51
N ARG A 133 -3.77 8.67 -11.45
CA ARG A 133 -4.67 9.03 -12.55
C ARG A 133 -3.92 9.33 -13.84
N GLY A 134 -2.84 10.12 -13.77
CA GLY A 134 -2.01 10.48 -14.92
C GLY A 134 -1.38 9.29 -15.61
N ALA A 135 -1.01 8.27 -14.85
CA ALA A 135 -0.45 7.01 -15.35
C ALA A 135 -1.49 6.11 -16.06
N LEU A 136 -2.76 6.17 -15.64
CA LEU A 136 -3.82 5.34 -16.23
C LEU A 136 -4.14 5.74 -17.66
N ARG A 137 -4.56 4.79 -18.50
CA ARG A 137 -5.28 5.08 -19.74
C ARG A 137 -6.71 5.56 -19.45
N PRO A 138 -7.40 6.21 -20.40
CA PRO A 138 -8.86 6.41 -20.29
C PRO A 138 -9.59 5.10 -20.01
N GLY A 139 -10.51 5.10 -19.04
CA GLY A 139 -11.19 3.91 -18.55
C GLY A 139 -10.35 3.02 -17.65
N GLY A 140 -9.09 3.36 -17.38
CA GLY A 140 -8.21 2.66 -16.43
C GLY A 140 -8.66 2.88 -14.98
N ARG A 141 -8.29 1.94 -14.10
CA ARG A 141 -8.76 1.91 -12.70
C ARG A 141 -7.63 2.14 -11.71
N ALA A 142 -7.85 3.03 -10.77
CA ALA A 142 -7.04 3.17 -9.57
C ALA A 142 -7.60 2.29 -8.45
N VAL A 143 -6.74 1.58 -7.72
CA VAL A 143 -7.08 0.83 -6.52
C VAL A 143 -6.26 1.37 -5.38
N VAL A 144 -6.91 1.85 -4.33
CA VAL A 144 -6.29 2.35 -3.10
C VAL A 144 -6.72 1.47 -1.94
N GLU A 145 -5.78 0.80 -1.28
CA GLU A 145 -6.10 -0.11 -0.18
C GLU A 145 -5.42 0.35 1.10
N THR A 146 -6.23 0.55 2.16
CA THR A 146 -5.78 1.17 3.41
C THR A 146 -6.53 0.63 4.64
N ASN A 147 -6.13 1.09 5.81
CA ASN A 147 -6.89 0.93 7.03
C ASN A 147 -8.07 1.94 7.08
N HIS A 148 -9.21 1.50 7.56
CA HIS A 148 -10.33 2.40 7.87
C HIS A 148 -10.11 3.07 9.23
N ARG A 149 -10.18 4.40 9.28
CA ARG A 149 -9.91 5.20 10.48
C ARG A 149 -10.71 4.74 11.70
N ASP A 150 -12.03 4.60 11.57
CA ASP A 150 -12.90 4.36 12.73
C ASP A 150 -12.66 2.96 13.31
N LEU A 151 -12.30 1.98 12.48
CA LEU A 151 -11.89 0.65 12.94
C LEU A 151 -10.52 0.69 13.62
N LYS A 152 -9.58 1.47 13.08
CA LYS A 152 -8.27 1.67 13.70
C LYS A 152 -8.42 2.37 15.05
N CYS A 153 -9.28 3.39 15.14
CA CYS A 153 -9.60 4.09 16.40
C CYS A 153 -10.19 3.14 17.45
N ALA A 154 -11.17 2.30 17.06
CA ALA A 154 -11.78 1.33 17.96
C ALA A 154 -10.75 0.32 18.49
N PHE A 155 -9.81 -0.12 17.66
CA PHE A 155 -8.72 -1.00 18.06
C PHE A 155 -7.76 -0.31 19.03
N VAL A 156 -7.33 0.92 18.75
CA VAL A 156 -6.44 1.72 19.61
C VAL A 156 -7.08 2.07 20.94
N ALA A 157 -8.39 2.40 20.95
CA ALA A 157 -9.13 2.70 22.18
C ALA A 157 -9.19 1.51 23.17
N GLN A 158 -8.96 0.29 22.70
CA GLN A 158 -8.86 -0.91 23.53
C GLN A 158 -7.46 -1.14 24.12
N GLY A 159 -6.54 -0.16 24.01
CA GLY A 159 -5.18 -0.25 24.53
C GLY A 159 -4.23 -0.99 23.58
N ALA A 160 -4.32 -0.72 22.31
CA ALA A 160 -3.61 -1.42 21.26
C ALA A 160 -2.09 -1.20 21.26
N THR A 161 -1.43 -1.85 22.19
CA THR A 161 -0.03 -2.19 22.09
C THR A 161 0.06 -3.63 21.59
N ALA A 162 0.65 -3.85 20.44
CA ALA A 162 0.86 -5.19 19.90
C ALA A 162 2.31 -5.62 20.15
N SER A 163 2.51 -6.80 20.72
CA SER A 163 3.83 -7.39 20.85
C SER A 163 3.89 -8.75 20.15
N LYS A 164 5.01 -9.04 19.52
CA LYS A 164 5.22 -10.29 18.80
C LYS A 164 6.66 -10.75 18.92
N ARG A 165 6.86 -12.07 19.07
CA ARG A 165 8.17 -12.69 18.83
C ARG A 165 8.25 -13.10 17.36
N LEU A 166 9.23 -12.57 16.65
CA LEU A 166 9.50 -12.91 15.25
C LEU A 166 10.19 -14.27 15.13
N ALA A 167 10.29 -14.79 13.92
CA ALA A 167 10.86 -16.11 13.66
C ALA A 167 12.34 -16.24 14.05
N ASP A 168 13.10 -15.14 13.95
CA ASP A 168 14.51 -15.07 14.40
C ASP A 168 14.68 -14.88 15.92
N GLY A 169 13.58 -14.85 16.68
CA GLY A 169 13.57 -14.62 18.12
C GLY A 169 13.50 -13.16 18.55
N THR A 170 13.53 -12.21 17.63
CA THR A 170 13.37 -10.77 17.92
C THR A 170 12.03 -10.51 18.61
N LEU A 171 12.05 -9.77 19.70
CA LEU A 171 10.86 -9.19 20.31
C LEU A 171 10.55 -7.88 19.60
N PHE A 172 9.35 -7.77 19.08
CA PHE A 172 8.84 -6.59 18.40
C PHE A 172 7.65 -6.03 19.16
N LEU A 173 7.65 -4.73 19.40
CA LEU A 173 6.57 -3.98 20.03
C LEU A 173 6.11 -2.89 19.08
N ASP A 174 4.81 -2.81 18.87
CA ASP A 174 4.12 -1.76 18.10
C ASP A 174 3.18 -1.00 19.05
N GLU A 175 3.48 0.28 19.25
CA GLU A 175 2.61 1.23 19.93
C GLU A 175 2.11 2.23 18.89
N SER A 176 0.80 2.26 18.65
CA SER A 176 0.21 3.10 17.59
C SER A 176 -0.91 3.98 18.15
N PRO A 177 -0.62 4.96 19.04
CA PRO A 177 -1.63 5.88 19.52
C PRO A 177 -2.24 6.69 18.37
N PHE A 178 -3.52 7.01 18.50
CA PHE A 178 -4.28 7.77 17.53
C PHE A 178 -4.70 9.11 18.12
N ASP A 179 -4.36 10.20 17.44
CA ASP A 179 -4.91 11.52 17.75
C ASP A 179 -6.22 11.74 16.97
N ALA A 180 -7.33 11.74 17.72
CA ALA A 180 -8.65 11.90 17.14
C ALA A 180 -8.93 13.31 16.58
N ILE A 181 -8.18 14.33 17.02
CA ILE A 181 -8.34 15.71 16.57
C ILE A 181 -7.68 15.90 15.21
N SER A 182 -6.43 15.47 15.08
CA SER A 182 -5.70 15.56 13.81
C SER A 182 -6.02 14.43 12.83
N GLY A 183 -6.57 13.31 13.31
CA GLY A 183 -6.79 12.10 12.51
C GLY A 183 -5.51 11.33 12.21
N VAL A 184 -4.45 11.53 13.00
CA VAL A 184 -3.11 10.96 12.78
C VAL A 184 -2.87 9.78 13.71
N VAL A 185 -2.35 8.70 13.17
CA VAL A 185 -1.76 7.59 13.93
C VAL A 185 -0.28 7.86 14.08
N HIS A 186 0.23 7.79 15.29
CA HIS A 186 1.65 7.85 15.59
C HIS A 186 2.16 6.42 15.80
N LEU A 187 3.04 5.97 14.93
CA LEU A 187 3.63 4.64 14.98
C LEU A 187 4.93 4.71 15.77
N ASN A 188 5.03 3.92 16.85
CA ASN A 188 6.27 3.75 17.59
C ASN A 188 6.60 2.26 17.62
N TRP A 189 7.66 1.89 16.93
CA TRP A 189 8.18 0.54 16.88
C TRP A 189 9.43 0.41 17.71
N TYR A 190 9.50 -0.64 18.49
CA TYR A 190 10.66 -1.00 19.27
C TYR A 190 10.98 -2.47 19.02
N TRP A 191 12.25 -2.80 18.94
CA TRP A 191 12.65 -4.20 18.81
C TRP A 191 13.94 -4.48 19.57
N SER A 192 14.09 -5.76 20.00
CA SER A 192 15.30 -6.27 20.59
C SER A 192 15.46 -7.75 20.27
N GLY A 193 16.62 -8.16 19.77
CA GLY A 193 16.88 -9.54 19.39
C GLY A 193 18.27 -9.78 18.84
N PRO A 194 18.49 -10.96 18.23
CA PRO A 194 19.82 -11.35 17.72
C PRO A 194 20.40 -10.38 16.67
N GLY A 195 19.54 -9.72 15.90
CA GLY A 195 19.93 -8.72 14.91
C GLY A 195 20.10 -7.31 15.46
N GLY A 196 20.13 -7.13 16.80
CA GLY A 196 20.25 -5.84 17.46
C GLY A 196 18.94 -5.32 18.04
N SER A 197 19.00 -4.12 18.61
CA SER A 197 17.87 -3.41 19.18
C SER A 197 17.75 -2.05 18.52
N GLY A 198 16.54 -1.50 18.46
CA GLY A 198 16.30 -0.17 17.90
C GLY A 198 14.86 0.26 18.04
N GLU A 199 14.60 1.42 17.48
CA GLU A 199 13.27 2.02 17.41
C GLU A 199 13.05 2.73 16.06
N LYS A 200 11.79 2.84 15.66
CA LYS A 200 11.36 3.64 14.51
C LYS A 200 10.07 4.36 14.83
N HIS A 201 9.98 5.58 14.34
CA HIS A 201 8.80 6.41 14.50
C HIS A 201 8.29 6.83 13.13
N ALA A 202 6.96 6.80 12.98
CA ALA A 202 6.27 7.26 11.79
C ALA A 202 4.91 7.84 12.18
N GLU A 203 4.33 8.59 11.28
CA GLU A 203 2.98 9.12 11.47
C GLU A 203 2.24 9.11 10.14
N TRP A 204 0.98 8.71 10.17
CA TRP A 204 0.17 8.82 8.97
C TRP A 204 -1.26 9.24 9.32
N ARG A 205 -1.85 10.03 8.44
CA ARG A 205 -3.26 10.37 8.48
C ARG A 205 -4.09 9.14 8.13
N CYS A 206 -4.99 8.77 9.02
CA CYS A 206 -5.92 7.68 8.80
C CYS A 206 -7.26 8.27 8.34
N TYR A 207 -7.70 7.88 7.16
CA TYR A 207 -8.92 8.40 6.54
C TYR A 207 -10.13 7.53 6.81
N THR A 208 -11.32 8.16 6.87
CA THR A 208 -12.59 7.45 6.70
C THR A 208 -12.82 7.14 5.22
N PRO A 209 -13.71 6.17 4.89
CA PRO A 209 -14.11 5.93 3.50
C PRO A 209 -14.63 7.18 2.80
N THR A 210 -15.46 7.99 3.49
CA THR A 210 -16.02 9.24 2.96
C THR A 210 -14.91 10.22 2.59
N GLN A 211 -13.94 10.44 3.49
CA GLN A 211 -12.80 11.33 3.20
C GLN A 211 -12.00 10.86 1.99
N ILE A 212 -11.73 9.55 1.83
CA ILE A 212 -11.03 9.04 0.64
C ILE A 212 -11.85 9.32 -0.63
N VAL A 213 -13.17 9.07 -0.59
CA VAL A 213 -14.07 9.33 -1.73
C VAL A 213 -14.07 10.80 -2.10
N ASP A 214 -13.99 11.71 -1.13
CA ASP A 214 -13.96 13.17 -1.35
C ASP A 214 -12.62 13.65 -1.96
N LEU A 215 -11.51 12.92 -1.75
CA LEU A 215 -10.22 13.23 -2.38
C LEU A 215 -10.17 12.87 -3.87
N LEU A 216 -10.89 11.83 -4.30
CA LEU A 216 -10.81 11.30 -5.66
C LEU A 216 -11.15 12.32 -6.75
N PRO A 217 -12.28 13.08 -6.67
CA PRO A 217 -12.63 14.10 -7.66
C PRO A 217 -11.58 15.21 -7.78
N ARG A 218 -10.91 15.57 -6.67
CA ARG A 218 -9.82 16.56 -6.66
C ARG A 218 -8.61 16.10 -7.47
N ALA A 219 -8.46 14.77 -7.64
CA ALA A 219 -7.45 14.15 -8.47
C ALA A 219 -7.96 13.80 -9.90
N GLY A 220 -9.22 14.06 -10.22
CA GLY A 220 -9.82 13.71 -11.50
C GLY A 220 -10.14 12.21 -11.63
N LEU A 221 -10.42 11.55 -10.51
CA LEU A 221 -10.83 10.16 -10.44
C LEU A 221 -12.31 10.08 -10.03
N ARG A 222 -13.09 9.20 -10.66
CA ARG A 222 -14.47 8.93 -10.26
C ARG A 222 -14.54 7.64 -9.44
N PHE A 223 -15.09 7.72 -8.25
CA PHE A 223 -15.37 6.57 -7.40
C PHE A 223 -16.31 5.57 -8.08
N THR A 224 -16.00 4.27 -7.97
CA THR A 224 -16.83 3.19 -8.54
C THR A 224 -17.24 2.13 -7.53
N GLY A 225 -16.51 1.98 -6.43
CA GLY A 225 -16.87 1.02 -5.39
C GLY A 225 -15.85 0.94 -4.26
N ALA A 226 -16.30 0.40 -3.15
CA ALA A 226 -15.48 0.10 -1.97
C ALA A 226 -15.66 -1.37 -1.58
N TYR A 227 -14.55 -2.03 -1.22
CA TYR A 227 -14.49 -3.47 -1.01
C TYR A 227 -13.68 -3.82 0.24
N LYS A 228 -13.94 -5.01 0.81
CA LYS A 228 -13.21 -5.54 1.95
C LYS A 228 -11.85 -6.10 1.47
N GLY A 229 -10.79 -5.34 1.67
CA GLY A 229 -9.47 -5.67 1.15
C GLY A 229 -9.50 -5.91 -0.36
N LEU A 230 -8.60 -6.74 -0.85
CA LEU A 230 -8.49 -7.07 -2.28
C LEU A 230 -9.48 -8.17 -2.69
N SER A 231 -10.77 -7.99 -2.39
CA SER A 231 -11.82 -8.98 -2.68
C SER A 231 -13.02 -8.35 -3.40
N LYS A 232 -13.92 -9.18 -3.93
CA LYS A 232 -15.20 -8.73 -4.51
C LYS A 232 -16.29 -8.47 -3.46
N THR A 233 -15.99 -8.67 -2.18
CA THR A 233 -16.96 -8.44 -1.10
C THR A 233 -17.13 -6.93 -0.90
N PRO A 234 -18.33 -6.35 -1.06
CA PRO A 234 -18.56 -4.94 -0.81
C PRO A 234 -18.19 -4.57 0.63
N TYR A 235 -17.56 -3.40 0.79
CA TYR A 235 -17.20 -2.91 2.11
C TYR A 235 -18.44 -2.56 2.93
N ARG A 236 -18.51 -3.06 4.15
CA ARG A 236 -19.54 -2.73 5.14
C ARG A 236 -18.88 -2.42 6.46
N ALA A 237 -19.34 -1.37 7.13
CA ALA A 237 -18.88 -1.00 8.46
C ALA A 237 -19.54 -1.84 9.57
N GLU A 238 -20.62 -2.55 9.27
CA GLU A 238 -21.46 -3.27 10.22
C GLU A 238 -21.70 -4.73 9.81
N GLY A 239 -22.03 -5.56 10.78
CA GLY A 239 -22.36 -6.96 10.61
C GLY A 239 -21.16 -7.91 10.76
N PRO A 240 -21.37 -9.22 10.60
CA PRO A 240 -20.35 -10.25 10.84
C PRO A 240 -19.14 -10.13 9.90
N GLU A 241 -19.28 -9.37 8.81
CA GLU A 241 -18.21 -9.06 7.87
C GLU A 241 -17.60 -7.66 8.07
N ALA A 242 -18.01 -6.95 9.12
CA ALA A 242 -17.44 -5.65 9.44
C ALA A 242 -15.95 -5.76 9.74
N GLY A 243 -15.21 -4.74 9.33
CA GLY A 243 -13.78 -4.66 9.61
C GLY A 243 -12.89 -5.16 8.49
N GLY A 244 -11.61 -5.17 8.77
CA GLY A 244 -10.55 -5.46 7.80
C GLY A 244 -10.11 -4.22 7.03
N ARG A 245 -9.29 -4.46 6.01
CA ARG A 245 -8.76 -3.39 5.18
C ARG A 245 -9.81 -2.92 4.17
N LEU A 246 -9.78 -1.64 3.85
CA LEU A 246 -10.66 -0.99 2.88
C LEU A 246 -9.93 -0.87 1.54
N ALA A 247 -10.50 -1.40 0.47
CA ALA A 247 -10.05 -1.09 -0.89
C ALA A 247 -11.10 -0.20 -1.58
N VAL A 248 -10.64 0.91 -2.13
CA VAL A 248 -11.45 1.84 -2.93
C VAL A 248 -11.02 1.74 -4.37
N ILE A 249 -11.99 1.59 -5.27
CA ILE A 249 -11.77 1.60 -6.71
C ILE A 249 -12.32 2.90 -7.30
N ALA A 250 -11.50 3.53 -8.12
CA ALA A 250 -11.88 4.70 -8.90
C ALA A 250 -11.44 4.53 -10.35
N VAL A 251 -12.09 5.25 -11.28
CA VAL A 251 -11.83 5.18 -12.71
C VAL A 251 -11.35 6.54 -13.23
N ARG A 252 -10.39 6.51 -14.15
CA ARG A 252 -10.08 7.63 -15.02
C ARG A 252 -11.05 7.63 -16.20
N GLU A 253 -11.87 8.66 -16.34
CA GLU A 253 -12.89 8.73 -17.42
C GLU A 253 -12.31 9.22 -18.76
N ASP A 254 -11.37 10.19 -18.73
CA ASP A 254 -10.77 10.91 -19.88
C ASP A 254 -9.23 10.80 -19.93
#